data_87fc16f6552cd72ebe6915f7dc585357
#
_entry.id   87fc16f6552cd72ebe6915f7dc585357
#
_cell.length_a   1.000
_cell.length_b   1.000
_cell.length_c   1.000
_cell.angle_alpha   90.00
_cell.angle_beta   90.00
_cell.angle_gamma   90.00
#
_symmetry.space_group_name_H-M   'P 1'
#
loop_
_entity.id
_entity.type
_entity.pdbx_description
1 polymer ?
#
loop_
_entity_poly.entity_id
_entity_poly.type
_entity_poly.pdbx_seq_one_letter_code
_entity_poly.pdbx_strand_id
1 'polypeptide(L)'
;MTSYLSEPDPTEQTRRLYDGDRERLGHVANYTRLFAHRPAVYAAWAELNGAIKRGMDPRRYELVTLVAARELGSSYCALAHGRVLRGLGLEDAPLRELASGALPEELDEVDRAVVAFATRATRGAPR
;
A
#
# COMPACT_ATOMS: atom_id res chain seq x y z
N MET A 1 20.98 3.98 -8.25
CA MET A 1 19.73 3.72 -8.98
C MET A 1 19.38 4.96 -9.77
N THR A 2 19.36 4.86 -11.09
CA THR A 2 19.01 6.00 -11.95
C THR A 2 17.51 6.29 -11.77
N SER A 3 17.16 7.47 -11.29
CA SER A 3 15.76 7.89 -11.24
C SER A 3 15.27 8.14 -12.67
N TYR A 4 14.16 7.53 -13.07
CA TYR A 4 13.53 7.78 -14.38
C TYR A 4 12.90 9.16 -14.49
N LEU A 5 12.67 9.83 -13.36
CA LEU A 5 12.11 11.16 -13.28
C LEU A 5 13.07 12.07 -12.52
N SER A 6 13.17 13.32 -12.97
CA SER A 6 13.84 14.37 -12.21
C SER A 6 13.11 14.62 -10.88
N GLU A 7 13.78 15.26 -9.92
CA GLU A 7 13.07 15.75 -8.74
C GLU A 7 12.05 16.82 -9.18
N PRO A 8 10.86 16.84 -8.57
CA PRO A 8 9.87 17.87 -8.86
C PRO A 8 10.34 19.25 -8.40
N ASP A 9 9.79 20.29 -8.99
CA ASP A 9 10.11 21.67 -8.61
C ASP A 9 9.93 21.89 -7.10
N PRO A 10 10.86 22.57 -6.43
CA PRO A 10 10.85 22.79 -4.98
C PRO A 10 9.87 23.89 -4.57
N THR A 11 8.61 23.75 -4.95
CA THR A 11 7.53 24.66 -4.58
C THR A 11 7.19 24.52 -3.09
N GLU A 12 6.48 25.49 -2.54
CA GLU A 12 5.94 25.39 -1.17
C GLU A 12 5.05 24.16 -1.01
N GLN A 13 4.26 23.83 -2.02
CA GLN A 13 3.38 22.65 -2.03
C GLN A 13 4.18 21.34 -2.01
N THR A 14 5.25 21.23 -2.80
CA THR A 14 6.15 20.07 -2.78
C THR A 14 6.78 19.90 -1.39
N ARG A 15 7.26 21.00 -0.80
CA ARG A 15 7.84 20.98 0.56
C ARG A 15 6.85 20.49 1.60
N ARG A 16 5.62 21.00 1.60
CA ARG A 16 4.56 20.53 2.53
C ARG A 16 4.28 19.04 2.41
N LEU A 17 4.24 18.49 1.19
CA LEU A 17 4.07 17.05 0.99
C LEU A 17 5.22 16.25 1.59
N TYR A 18 6.45 16.71 1.37
CA TYR A 18 7.65 16.03 1.88
C TYR A 18 7.77 16.12 3.41
N ASP A 19 7.43 17.25 4.00
CA ASP A 19 7.46 17.42 5.44
C ASP A 19 6.40 16.55 6.12
N GLY A 20 5.19 16.49 5.58
CA GLY A 20 4.14 15.58 6.06
C GLY A 20 4.55 14.10 6.01
N ASP A 21 5.27 13.68 4.98
CA ASP A 21 5.80 12.31 4.91
C ASP A 21 6.91 12.08 5.94
N ARG A 22 7.83 13.02 6.12
CA ARG A 22 8.90 12.92 7.13
C ARG A 22 8.34 12.80 8.55
N GLU A 23 7.32 13.59 8.87
CA GLU A 23 6.64 13.53 10.16
C GLU A 23 5.94 12.18 10.38
N ARG A 24 5.25 11.67 9.38
CA ARG A 24 4.45 10.45 9.48
C ARG A 24 5.26 9.17 9.32
N LEU A 25 6.22 9.15 8.37
CA LEU A 25 6.95 7.94 7.96
C LEU A 25 8.43 7.95 8.35
N GLY A 26 8.97 9.11 8.73
CA GLY A 26 10.41 9.31 8.94
C GLY A 26 11.22 9.48 7.64
N HIS A 27 10.60 9.44 6.49
CA HIS A 27 11.22 9.62 5.17
C HIS A 27 10.18 10.08 4.14
N VAL A 28 10.64 10.55 2.98
CA VAL A 28 9.76 10.88 1.84
C VAL A 28 9.53 9.61 1.03
N ALA A 29 8.28 9.19 0.90
CA ALA A 29 7.91 8.01 0.12
C ALA A 29 8.12 8.23 -1.39
N ASN A 30 8.47 7.18 -2.13
CA ASN A 30 8.67 7.28 -3.57
C ASN A 30 7.42 7.71 -4.33
N TYR A 31 6.24 7.25 -3.90
CA TYR A 31 4.99 7.68 -4.52
C TYR A 31 4.72 9.17 -4.29
N THR A 32 5.10 9.72 -3.12
CA THR A 32 4.96 11.15 -2.84
C THR A 32 5.86 11.97 -3.76
N ARG A 33 7.10 11.52 -4.03
CA ARG A 33 7.99 12.16 -5.02
C ARG A 33 7.36 12.16 -6.41
N LEU A 34 6.76 11.04 -6.82
CA LEU A 34 6.07 10.94 -8.10
C LEU A 34 4.87 11.89 -8.16
N PHE A 35 4.01 11.87 -7.16
CA PHE A 35 2.83 12.73 -7.11
C PHE A 35 3.15 14.22 -6.95
N ALA A 36 4.31 14.57 -6.42
CA ALA A 36 4.72 15.97 -6.27
C ALA A 36 4.88 16.71 -7.62
N HIS A 37 5.02 15.98 -8.73
CA HIS A 37 4.90 16.54 -10.08
C HIS A 37 3.48 16.99 -10.44
N ARG A 38 2.47 16.44 -9.78
CA ARG A 38 1.04 16.71 -10.01
C ARG A 38 0.29 16.79 -8.68
N PRO A 39 0.54 17.84 -7.85
CA PRO A 39 -0.01 17.92 -6.49
C PRO A 39 -1.53 17.86 -6.42
N ALA A 40 -2.24 18.42 -7.41
CA ALA A 40 -3.70 18.34 -7.47
C ALA A 40 -4.20 16.91 -7.65
N VAL A 41 -3.48 16.11 -8.46
CA VAL A 41 -3.78 14.67 -8.63
C VAL A 41 -3.55 13.92 -7.32
N TYR A 42 -2.46 14.23 -6.62
CA TYR A 42 -2.19 13.64 -5.30
C TYR A 42 -3.29 13.94 -4.29
N ALA A 43 -3.75 15.19 -4.23
CA ALA A 43 -4.83 15.59 -3.32
C ALA A 43 -6.12 14.80 -3.59
N ALA A 44 -6.55 14.70 -4.86
CA ALA A 44 -7.73 13.93 -5.25
C ALA A 44 -7.60 12.43 -4.95
N TRP A 45 -6.42 11.85 -5.23
CA TRP A 45 -6.14 10.46 -4.88
C TRP A 45 -6.16 10.23 -3.36
N ALA A 46 -5.56 11.12 -2.58
CA ALA A 46 -5.51 11.00 -1.13
C ALA A 46 -6.91 11.09 -0.51
N GLU A 47 -7.78 11.96 -1.04
CA GLU A 47 -9.18 12.06 -0.62
C GLU A 47 -9.96 10.78 -0.91
N LEU A 48 -9.86 10.25 -2.13
CA LEU A 48 -10.49 8.98 -2.52
C LEU A 48 -10.00 7.83 -1.64
N ASN A 49 -8.69 7.68 -1.51
CA ASN A 49 -8.08 6.62 -0.71
C ASN A 49 -8.48 6.74 0.78
N GLY A 50 -8.52 7.96 1.31
CA GLY A 50 -9.00 8.23 2.66
C GLY A 50 -10.47 7.84 2.85
N ALA A 51 -11.33 8.12 1.87
CA ALA A 51 -12.75 7.71 1.92
C ALA A 51 -12.90 6.18 1.94
N ILE A 52 -12.15 5.46 1.12
CA ILE A 52 -12.12 3.99 1.11
C ILE A 52 -11.68 3.45 2.47
N LYS A 53 -10.57 3.96 3.01
CA LYS A 53 -10.03 3.52 4.30
C LYS A 53 -11.01 3.73 5.46
N ARG A 54 -11.74 4.83 5.47
CA ARG A 54 -12.75 5.08 6.51
C ARG A 54 -13.91 4.09 6.48
N GLY A 55 -14.19 3.50 5.34
CA GLY A 55 -15.25 2.50 5.15
C GLY A 55 -14.81 1.05 5.35
N MET A 56 -13.54 0.81 5.67
CA MET A 56 -12.98 -0.54 5.80
C MET A 56 -12.30 -0.75 7.16
N ASP A 57 -12.30 -2.01 7.61
CA ASP A 57 -11.42 -2.42 8.69
C ASP A 57 -9.96 -2.22 8.27
N PRO A 58 -9.11 -1.56 9.10
CA PRO A 58 -7.73 -1.24 8.73
C PRO A 58 -6.90 -2.47 8.36
N ARG A 59 -7.04 -3.58 9.08
CA ARG A 59 -6.32 -4.82 8.80
C ARG A 59 -6.71 -5.40 7.45
N ARG A 60 -8.01 -5.41 7.14
CA ARG A 60 -8.52 -5.92 5.85
C ARG A 60 -8.11 -5.05 4.68
N TYR A 61 -8.09 -3.72 4.86
CA TYR A 61 -7.53 -2.82 3.85
C TYR A 61 -6.08 -3.19 3.53
N GLU A 62 -5.25 -3.38 4.55
CA GLU A 62 -3.85 -3.73 4.37
C GLU A 62 -3.65 -5.14 3.80
N LEU A 63 -4.49 -6.11 4.14
CA LEU A 63 -4.49 -7.45 3.53
C LEU A 63 -4.79 -7.39 2.03
N VAL A 64 -5.83 -6.67 1.62
CA VAL A 64 -6.19 -6.48 0.20
C VAL A 64 -5.03 -5.85 -0.57
N THR A 65 -4.46 -4.79 -0.04
CA THR A 65 -3.38 -4.05 -0.71
C THR A 65 -2.07 -4.84 -0.76
N LEU A 66 -1.73 -5.59 0.29
CA LEU A 66 -0.58 -6.51 0.28
C LEU A 66 -0.74 -7.59 -0.80
N VAL A 67 -1.89 -8.23 -0.84
CA VAL A 67 -2.18 -9.31 -1.82
C VAL A 67 -2.15 -8.75 -3.24
N ALA A 68 -2.80 -7.62 -3.50
CA ALA A 68 -2.77 -6.98 -4.81
C ALA A 68 -1.34 -6.60 -5.23
N ALA A 69 -0.55 -6.05 -4.30
CA ALA A 69 0.85 -5.70 -4.57
C ALA A 69 1.70 -6.94 -4.91
N ARG A 70 1.52 -8.04 -4.19
CA ARG A 70 2.17 -9.32 -4.48
C ARG A 70 1.83 -9.84 -5.87
N GLU A 71 0.54 -9.90 -6.20
CA GLU A 71 0.07 -10.42 -7.50
C GLU A 71 0.57 -9.56 -8.67
N LEU A 72 0.74 -8.26 -8.46
CA LEU A 72 1.30 -7.32 -9.44
C LEU A 72 2.84 -7.28 -9.45
N GLY A 73 3.51 -8.05 -8.60
CA GLY A 73 4.97 -8.05 -8.49
C GLY A 73 5.57 -6.76 -7.91
N SER A 74 4.78 -5.96 -7.20
CA SER A 74 5.24 -4.71 -6.58
C SER A 74 5.85 -4.97 -5.20
N SER A 75 7.16 -5.24 -5.14
CA SER A 75 7.87 -5.47 -3.88
C SER A 75 7.83 -4.25 -2.95
N TYR A 76 7.90 -3.05 -3.50
CA TYR A 76 7.82 -1.81 -2.73
C TYR A 76 6.48 -1.69 -1.96
N CYS A 77 5.36 -1.88 -2.65
CA CYS A 77 4.04 -1.83 -2.03
C CYS A 77 3.84 -3.00 -1.05
N ALA A 78 4.27 -4.20 -1.41
CA ALA A 78 4.16 -5.37 -0.54
C ALA A 78 4.90 -5.16 0.80
N LEU A 79 6.12 -4.60 0.76
CA LEU A 79 6.88 -4.27 1.97
C LEU A 79 6.19 -3.17 2.80
N ALA A 80 5.67 -2.13 2.15
CA ALA A 80 4.99 -1.03 2.85
C ALA A 80 3.75 -1.52 3.61
N HIS A 81 2.87 -2.28 2.94
CA HIS A 81 1.66 -2.83 3.54
C HIS A 81 1.96 -3.93 4.56
N GLY A 82 2.97 -4.76 4.33
CA GLY A 82 3.45 -5.74 5.31
C GLY A 82 3.94 -5.09 6.61
N ARG A 83 4.63 -3.96 6.53
CA ARG A 83 5.04 -3.19 7.71
C ARG A 83 3.84 -2.69 8.52
N VAL A 84 2.80 -2.20 7.85
CA VAL A 84 1.58 -1.75 8.55
C VAL A 84 0.88 -2.93 9.21
N LEU A 85 0.72 -4.06 8.51
CA LEU A 85 0.13 -5.29 9.08
C LEU A 85 0.88 -5.78 10.32
N ARG A 86 2.21 -5.72 10.31
CA ARG A 86 3.02 -6.02 11.50
C ARG A 86 2.68 -5.08 12.65
N GLY A 87 2.56 -3.80 12.38
CA GLY A 87 2.12 -2.80 13.38
C GLY A 87 0.71 -3.04 13.90
N LEU A 88 -0.14 -3.71 13.13
CA LEU A 88 -1.49 -4.15 13.52
C LEU A 88 -1.51 -5.55 14.18
N GLY A 89 -0.34 -6.11 14.50
CA GLY A 89 -0.21 -7.34 15.26
C GLY A 89 -0.12 -8.62 14.44
N LEU A 90 0.08 -8.54 13.12
CA LEU A 90 0.33 -9.74 12.32
C LEU A 90 1.81 -10.15 12.45
N GLU A 91 2.03 -11.38 12.88
CA GLU A 91 3.36 -11.96 13.09
C GLU A 91 4.15 -12.13 11.78
N ASP A 92 5.47 -12.26 11.90
CA ASP A 92 6.37 -12.37 10.73
C ASP A 92 6.16 -13.64 9.90
N ALA A 93 5.77 -14.76 10.53
CA ALA A 93 5.53 -16.01 9.82
C ALA A 93 4.33 -15.91 8.86
N PRO A 94 3.13 -15.53 9.31
CA PRO A 94 1.98 -15.32 8.41
C PRO A 94 2.24 -14.21 7.38
N LEU A 95 3.02 -13.18 7.70
CA LEU A 95 3.40 -12.18 6.69
C LEU A 95 4.23 -12.77 5.54
N ARG A 96 5.19 -13.64 5.86
CA ARG A 96 5.99 -14.35 4.85
C ARG A 96 5.14 -15.30 4.01
N GLU A 97 4.20 -16.00 4.63
CA GLU A 97 3.25 -16.86 3.93
C GLU A 97 2.39 -16.07 2.94
N LEU A 98 1.79 -14.98 3.39
CA LEU A 98 1.03 -14.07 2.52
C LEU A 98 1.88 -13.53 1.37
N ALA A 99 3.11 -13.14 1.63
CA ALA A 99 4.01 -12.63 0.61
C ALA A 99 4.42 -13.70 -0.42
N SER A 100 4.49 -14.98 -0.01
CA SER A 100 4.79 -16.10 -0.90
C SER A 100 3.57 -16.65 -1.66
N GLY A 101 2.36 -16.20 -1.31
CA GLY A 101 1.11 -16.67 -1.91
C GLY A 101 0.42 -17.79 -1.14
N ALA A 102 0.97 -18.21 -0.01
CA ALA A 102 0.31 -19.13 0.90
C ALA A 102 -0.77 -18.42 1.73
N LEU A 103 -1.68 -19.18 2.29
CA LEU A 103 -2.77 -18.70 3.12
C LEU A 103 -2.52 -19.12 4.58
N PRO A 104 -2.12 -18.18 5.46
CA PRO A 104 -1.82 -18.51 6.85
C PRO A 104 -3.01 -19.10 7.61
N GLU A 105 -2.74 -20.06 8.47
CA GLU A 105 -3.78 -20.69 9.30
C GLU A 105 -4.35 -19.75 10.36
N GLU A 106 -3.57 -18.76 10.80
CA GLU A 106 -3.95 -17.76 11.81
C GLU A 106 -4.99 -16.75 11.34
N LEU A 107 -5.24 -16.67 10.04
CA LEU A 107 -6.28 -15.79 9.50
C LEU A 107 -7.67 -16.36 9.81
N ASP A 108 -8.56 -15.49 10.30
CA ASP A 108 -9.95 -15.85 10.44
C ASP A 108 -10.64 -16.11 9.09
N GLU A 109 -11.85 -16.64 9.12
CA GLU A 109 -12.59 -16.99 7.90
C GLU A 109 -12.83 -15.79 6.99
N VAL A 110 -13.10 -14.62 7.56
CA VAL A 110 -13.35 -13.40 6.80
C VAL A 110 -12.05 -12.89 6.15
N ASP A 111 -10.95 -12.86 6.88
CA ASP A 111 -9.64 -12.46 6.35
C ASP A 111 -9.18 -13.41 5.24
N ARG A 112 -9.43 -14.72 5.39
CA ARG A 112 -9.16 -15.72 4.34
C ARG A 112 -9.98 -15.46 3.08
N ALA A 113 -11.27 -15.14 3.23
CA ALA A 113 -12.15 -14.78 2.11
C ALA A 113 -11.66 -13.48 1.42
N VAL A 114 -11.23 -12.50 2.19
CA VAL A 114 -10.67 -11.22 1.68
C VAL A 114 -9.40 -11.49 0.85
N VAL A 115 -8.48 -12.32 1.34
CA VAL A 115 -7.25 -12.70 0.62
C VAL A 115 -7.60 -13.43 -0.69
N ALA A 116 -8.51 -14.39 -0.64
CA ALA A 116 -8.94 -15.14 -1.82
C ALA A 116 -9.60 -14.21 -2.87
N PHE A 117 -10.46 -13.31 -2.44
CA PHE A 117 -11.09 -12.32 -3.32
C PHE A 117 -10.06 -11.40 -3.97
N ALA A 118 -9.16 -10.81 -3.18
CA ALA A 118 -8.13 -9.90 -3.69
C ALA A 118 -7.21 -10.59 -4.71
N THR A 119 -6.83 -11.85 -4.45
CA THR A 119 -6.04 -12.66 -5.37
C THR A 119 -6.75 -12.82 -6.72
N ARG A 120 -8.02 -13.22 -6.71
CA ARG A 120 -8.82 -13.42 -7.93
C ARG A 120 -9.04 -12.12 -8.68
N ALA A 121 -9.42 -11.06 -7.97
CA ALA A 121 -9.69 -9.76 -8.58
C ALA A 121 -8.44 -9.19 -9.27
N THR A 122 -7.25 -9.38 -8.69
CA THR A 122 -6.00 -8.88 -9.26
C THR A 122 -5.50 -9.72 -10.44
N ARG A 123 -5.66 -11.04 -10.40
CA ARG A 123 -5.29 -11.93 -11.51
C ARG A 123 -6.21 -11.81 -12.73
N GLY A 124 -7.37 -11.23 -12.56
CA GLY A 124 -8.45 -11.26 -13.53
C GLY A 124 -9.27 -12.54 -13.42
N ALA A 125 -10.59 -12.43 -13.61
CA ALA A 125 -11.42 -13.63 -13.72
C ALA A 125 -11.01 -14.40 -14.98
N PRO A 126 -10.89 -15.74 -14.94
CA PRO A 126 -10.71 -16.51 -16.16
C PRO A 126 -11.89 -16.20 -17.10
N ARG A 127 -11.58 -15.87 -18.34
CA ARG A 127 -12.56 -15.71 -19.42
C ARG A 127 -13.21 -17.04 -19.74
#